data_3dd16eda2aa4d624217e4c7b0d108618
#
_entry.id   3dd16eda2aa4d624217e4c7b0d108618
#
_cell.length_a   1.000
_cell.length_b   1.000
_cell.length_c   1.000
_cell.angle_alpha   90.00
_cell.angle_beta   90.00
_cell.angle_gamma   90.00
#
_symmetry.space_group_name_H-M   'P 1'
#
loop_
_entity.id
_entity.type
_entity.pdbx_description
1 polymer ?
#
loop_
_entity_poly.entity_id
_entity_poly.type
_entity_poly.pdbx_seq_one_letter_code
_entity_poly.pdbx_strand_id
1 'polypeptide(L)'
;DNPVGLPVITGTVTEDQTLTADTSGIADDDGLGAFSDQWLRDGAMIAGATNSTYTLGDADVGSQISVQVTYTDAHSTAESVTSAQTAAVANVNDNPVGLPVITGTVTEDQTLTADTSGISDDDGLGAFSYQWLRDGAVIAGATNSTYTLGDADVGTQNSVQVTYTDAHSTAESVTSAQTAAVVNVNDNPVGLPVITGTVSEDQTLTADTSGITDDDGLGAFSYQWLRDGAVIAGATNSTYTLGDADVGTQISVQVTYTDAHSTAESVTSAQTAAVANVNDNPVGLPVITGTVTEDQTLTADTSGISDDDGLGAFSYQWLRDGAVIAGATNSTYTVGDADVGT
;
A
#
# COMPACT_ATOMS: atom_id res chain seq x y z
N ASP A 1 -71.63 -23.73 -40.64
CA ASP A 1 -70.58 -24.72 -40.74
C ASP A 1 -69.37 -24.27 -39.88
N ASN A 2 -68.55 -25.20 -39.41
CA ASN A 2 -67.31 -24.81 -38.68
C ASN A 2 -66.18 -24.49 -39.65
N PRO A 3 -65.22 -23.56 -39.28
CA PRO A 3 -64.12 -23.27 -40.10
C PRO A 3 -63.20 -24.42 -40.43
N VAL A 4 -62.64 -24.42 -41.62
CA VAL A 4 -61.67 -25.41 -42.11
C VAL A 4 -60.30 -24.71 -42.27
N GLY A 5 -59.23 -25.39 -41.85
CA GLY A 5 -57.89 -24.88 -41.82
C GLY A 5 -57.56 -24.15 -40.50
N LEU A 6 -56.29 -23.92 -40.26
CA LEU A 6 -55.77 -23.26 -39.06
C LEU A 6 -54.84 -22.10 -39.49
N PRO A 7 -54.73 -21.06 -38.69
CA PRO A 7 -53.69 -20.05 -38.89
C PRO A 7 -52.32 -20.70 -38.80
N VAL A 8 -51.38 -20.22 -39.60
CA VAL A 8 -49.97 -20.67 -39.60
C VAL A 8 -49.08 -19.52 -39.11
N ILE A 9 -48.24 -19.79 -38.13
CA ILE A 9 -47.26 -18.87 -37.66
C ILE A 9 -46.03 -18.92 -38.57
N THR A 10 -45.62 -17.76 -39.09
CA THR A 10 -44.42 -17.61 -39.92
C THR A 10 -43.44 -16.66 -39.23
N GLY A 11 -42.15 -16.84 -39.49
CA GLY A 11 -41.06 -16.06 -38.88
C GLY A 11 -40.06 -16.94 -38.17
N THR A 12 -39.01 -16.37 -37.62
CA THR A 12 -37.99 -17.08 -36.83
C THR A 12 -38.40 -17.07 -35.37
N VAL A 13 -38.42 -18.24 -34.75
CA VAL A 13 -38.83 -18.39 -33.34
C VAL A 13 -37.61 -18.15 -32.43
N THR A 14 -37.17 -16.96 -32.44
CA THR A 14 -36.01 -16.44 -31.69
C THR A 14 -36.41 -15.11 -31.11
N GLU A 15 -35.94 -14.79 -29.93
CA GLU A 15 -36.12 -13.49 -29.26
C GLU A 15 -35.81 -12.33 -30.22
N ASP A 16 -36.44 -11.19 -30.01
CA ASP A 16 -36.36 -9.97 -30.82
C ASP A 16 -36.88 -10.13 -32.26
N GLN A 17 -37.29 -11.31 -32.66
CA GLN A 17 -37.84 -11.55 -33.98
C GLN A 17 -39.39 -11.45 -33.97
N THR A 18 -39.92 -11.00 -35.11
CA THR A 18 -41.37 -10.83 -35.27
C THR A 18 -41.96 -12.02 -35.95
N LEU A 19 -42.98 -12.61 -35.32
CA LEU A 19 -43.84 -13.64 -35.88
C LEU A 19 -45.04 -12.98 -36.57
N THR A 20 -45.54 -13.67 -37.60
CA THR A 20 -46.73 -13.24 -38.35
C THR A 20 -47.76 -14.38 -38.38
N ALA A 21 -49.02 -14.04 -38.12
CA ALA A 21 -50.15 -14.96 -38.26
C ALA A 21 -50.61 -14.94 -39.75
N ASP A 22 -50.35 -16.02 -40.47
CA ASP A 22 -50.90 -16.26 -41.79
C ASP A 22 -52.26 -16.95 -41.68
N THR A 23 -53.30 -16.19 -42.01
CA THR A 23 -54.69 -16.65 -41.97
C THR A 23 -55.25 -17.08 -43.34
N SER A 24 -54.40 -17.09 -44.37
CA SER A 24 -54.82 -17.38 -45.76
C SER A 24 -55.35 -18.80 -45.96
N GLY A 25 -54.98 -19.74 -45.05
CA GLY A 25 -55.44 -21.13 -45.08
C GLY A 25 -56.77 -21.37 -44.37
N ILE A 26 -57.44 -20.36 -43.79
CA ILE A 26 -58.71 -20.47 -43.11
C ILE A 26 -59.82 -20.30 -44.17
N ALA A 27 -60.75 -21.24 -44.21
CA ALA A 27 -61.93 -21.22 -45.06
C ALA A 27 -63.21 -21.53 -44.27
N ASP A 28 -64.35 -20.97 -44.67
CA ASP A 28 -65.66 -21.22 -44.02
C ASP A 28 -66.71 -21.07 -45.11
N ASP A 29 -67.54 -22.10 -45.22
CA ASP A 29 -68.62 -22.11 -46.23
C ASP A 29 -69.74 -21.12 -45.95
N ASP A 30 -69.85 -20.69 -44.66
CA ASP A 30 -70.78 -19.63 -44.23
C ASP A 30 -70.16 -18.20 -44.41
N GLY A 31 -68.96 -18.15 -44.96
CA GLY A 31 -68.23 -16.91 -45.27
C GLY A 31 -67.34 -16.35 -44.11
N LEU A 32 -66.23 -15.76 -44.49
CA LEU A 32 -65.27 -15.19 -43.52
C LEU A 32 -65.61 -13.76 -43.17
N GLY A 33 -65.64 -13.41 -41.89
CA GLY A 33 -65.68 -12.05 -41.40
C GLY A 33 -64.27 -11.43 -41.19
N ALA A 34 -64.23 -10.29 -40.57
CA ALA A 34 -62.96 -9.66 -40.20
C ALA A 34 -62.28 -10.46 -39.08
N PHE A 35 -61.01 -10.79 -39.27
CA PHE A 35 -60.22 -11.52 -38.26
C PHE A 35 -59.78 -10.62 -37.11
N SER A 36 -59.78 -11.21 -35.90
CA SER A 36 -59.17 -10.65 -34.70
C SER A 36 -58.20 -11.70 -34.15
N ASP A 37 -56.97 -11.27 -33.96
CA ASP A 37 -55.87 -12.12 -33.49
C ASP A 37 -55.69 -11.98 -31.97
N GLN A 38 -55.28 -13.04 -31.32
CA GLN A 38 -54.81 -13.06 -29.93
C GLN A 38 -53.66 -14.05 -29.82
N TRP A 39 -52.47 -13.54 -29.50
CA TRP A 39 -51.31 -14.40 -29.30
C TRP A 39 -51.33 -15.02 -27.89
N LEU A 40 -50.81 -16.24 -27.81
CA LEU A 40 -50.74 -17.01 -26.58
C LEU A 40 -49.33 -17.53 -26.36
N ARG A 41 -48.91 -17.53 -25.10
CA ARG A 41 -47.68 -18.13 -24.61
C ARG A 41 -48.04 -19.37 -23.79
N ASP A 42 -47.55 -20.55 -24.16
CA ASP A 42 -47.87 -21.86 -23.54
C ASP A 42 -49.39 -22.06 -23.34
N GLY A 43 -50.19 -21.55 -24.28
CA GLY A 43 -51.65 -21.61 -24.26
C GLY A 43 -52.35 -20.53 -23.43
N ALA A 44 -51.63 -19.67 -22.73
CA ALA A 44 -52.19 -18.54 -22.00
C ALA A 44 -52.15 -17.24 -22.85
N MET A 45 -53.23 -16.44 -22.81
CA MET A 45 -53.31 -15.20 -23.56
C MET A 45 -52.23 -14.21 -23.14
N ILE A 46 -51.51 -13.62 -24.12
CA ILE A 46 -50.58 -12.52 -23.91
C ILE A 46 -51.39 -11.22 -23.95
N ALA A 47 -51.42 -10.48 -22.84
CA ALA A 47 -52.25 -9.29 -22.73
C ALA A 47 -51.85 -8.21 -23.77
N GLY A 48 -52.81 -7.74 -24.55
CA GLY A 48 -52.63 -6.73 -25.58
C GLY A 48 -51.97 -7.22 -26.88
N ALA A 49 -51.58 -8.48 -27.01
CA ALA A 49 -50.99 -9.04 -28.22
C ALA A 49 -52.12 -9.43 -29.22
N THR A 50 -52.72 -8.44 -29.87
CA THR A 50 -53.92 -8.60 -30.74
C THR A 50 -53.68 -8.20 -32.20
N ASN A 51 -52.43 -7.86 -32.60
CA ASN A 51 -52.06 -7.57 -33.97
C ASN A 51 -51.80 -8.88 -34.75
N SER A 52 -51.84 -8.83 -36.08
CA SER A 52 -51.45 -9.94 -36.95
C SER A 52 -49.97 -10.32 -36.86
N THR A 53 -49.17 -9.47 -36.18
CA THR A 53 -47.76 -9.74 -35.86
C THR A 53 -47.51 -9.65 -34.37
N TYR A 54 -46.52 -10.40 -33.87
CA TYR A 54 -46.07 -10.38 -32.50
C TYR A 54 -44.56 -10.44 -32.47
N THR A 55 -43.92 -9.47 -31.78
CA THR A 55 -42.47 -9.51 -31.55
C THR A 55 -42.18 -10.22 -30.25
N LEU A 56 -41.34 -11.22 -30.35
CA LEU A 56 -40.88 -12.02 -29.21
C LEU A 56 -39.95 -11.21 -28.33
N GLY A 57 -40.03 -11.37 -27.04
CA GLY A 57 -39.12 -10.76 -26.08
C GLY A 57 -38.71 -11.75 -24.98
N ASP A 58 -37.90 -11.31 -24.02
CA ASP A 58 -37.31 -12.11 -22.92
C ASP A 58 -38.36 -13.02 -22.21
N ALA A 59 -39.54 -12.44 -21.97
CA ALA A 59 -40.63 -13.21 -21.33
C ALA A 59 -41.13 -14.40 -22.15
N ASP A 60 -40.82 -14.46 -23.44
CA ASP A 60 -41.21 -15.55 -24.36
C ASP A 60 -40.15 -16.65 -24.42
N VAL A 61 -38.92 -16.36 -24.02
CA VAL A 61 -37.80 -17.30 -24.11
C VAL A 61 -38.12 -18.62 -23.42
N GLY A 62 -37.87 -19.73 -24.11
CA GLY A 62 -38.18 -21.09 -23.64
C GLY A 62 -39.63 -21.48 -23.75
N SER A 63 -40.58 -20.56 -24.07
CA SER A 63 -41.99 -20.82 -24.20
C SER A 63 -42.39 -21.15 -25.65
N GLN A 64 -43.52 -21.77 -25.82
CA GLN A 64 -44.14 -22.06 -27.13
C GLN A 64 -45.24 -21.01 -27.43
N ILE A 65 -45.25 -20.46 -28.63
CA ILE A 65 -46.20 -19.43 -29.04
C ILE A 65 -47.26 -20.01 -29.97
N SER A 66 -48.49 -19.58 -29.77
CA SER A 66 -49.60 -19.85 -30.68
C SER A 66 -50.46 -18.62 -30.88
N VAL A 67 -51.26 -18.57 -31.90
CA VAL A 67 -52.22 -17.49 -32.20
C VAL A 67 -53.63 -18.07 -32.32
N GLN A 68 -54.56 -17.47 -31.59
CA GLN A 68 -56.00 -17.70 -31.75
C GLN A 68 -56.56 -16.61 -32.67
N VAL A 69 -57.24 -17.01 -33.71
CA VAL A 69 -57.94 -16.12 -34.64
C VAL A 69 -59.43 -16.31 -34.42
N THR A 70 -60.13 -15.20 -34.23
CA THR A 70 -61.59 -15.15 -34.08
C THR A 70 -62.22 -14.29 -35.14
N TYR A 71 -63.40 -14.63 -35.59
CA TYR A 71 -64.22 -13.84 -36.54
C TYR A 71 -65.70 -14.14 -36.32
N THR A 72 -66.55 -13.33 -36.95
CA THR A 72 -67.98 -13.63 -37.04
C THR A 72 -68.29 -13.89 -38.52
N ASP A 73 -68.92 -15.05 -38.81
CA ASP A 73 -69.27 -15.45 -40.15
C ASP A 73 -70.41 -14.58 -40.73
N ALA A 74 -70.78 -14.82 -42.01
CA ALA A 74 -71.87 -14.06 -42.66
C ALA A 74 -73.25 -14.39 -42.08
N HIS A 75 -73.39 -15.46 -41.31
CA HIS A 75 -74.59 -15.89 -40.60
C HIS A 75 -74.64 -15.49 -39.12
N SER A 76 -73.71 -14.62 -38.70
CA SER A 76 -73.57 -14.08 -37.33
C SER A 76 -73.17 -15.09 -36.27
N THR A 77 -72.49 -16.20 -36.67
CA THR A 77 -71.88 -17.17 -35.73
C THR A 77 -70.46 -16.66 -35.39
N ALA A 78 -70.09 -16.71 -34.08
CA ALA A 78 -68.74 -16.42 -33.64
C ALA A 78 -67.88 -17.68 -33.74
N GLU A 79 -66.83 -17.59 -34.55
CA GLU A 79 -65.90 -18.68 -34.83
C GLU A 79 -64.50 -18.41 -34.24
N SER A 80 -63.80 -19.51 -33.93
CA SER A 80 -62.45 -19.45 -33.35
C SER A 80 -61.58 -20.62 -33.79
N VAL A 81 -60.39 -20.33 -34.28
CA VAL A 81 -59.36 -21.33 -34.62
C VAL A 81 -58.02 -20.95 -34.01
N THR A 82 -57.23 -21.95 -33.58
CA THR A 82 -55.93 -21.71 -32.95
C THR A 82 -54.84 -22.45 -33.74
N SER A 83 -53.71 -21.80 -33.95
CA SER A 83 -52.55 -22.38 -34.64
C SER A 83 -51.94 -23.52 -33.86
N ALA A 84 -51.12 -24.34 -34.51
CA ALA A 84 -50.14 -25.17 -33.80
C ALA A 84 -49.19 -24.26 -33.00
N GLN A 85 -48.67 -24.81 -31.88
CA GLN A 85 -47.61 -24.15 -31.12
C GLN A 85 -46.30 -24.18 -31.92
N THR A 86 -45.48 -23.15 -31.76
CA THR A 86 -44.10 -23.08 -32.30
C THR A 86 -43.19 -24.05 -31.55
N ALA A 87 -41.93 -24.16 -31.98
CA ALA A 87 -40.86 -24.61 -31.10
C ALA A 87 -40.71 -23.58 -29.93
N ALA A 88 -39.99 -23.98 -28.90
CA ALA A 88 -39.62 -23.04 -27.83
C ALA A 88 -38.80 -21.85 -28.40
N VAL A 89 -39.09 -20.63 -27.96
CA VAL A 89 -38.37 -19.45 -28.36
C VAL A 89 -36.92 -19.55 -27.92
N ALA A 90 -35.99 -19.37 -28.87
CA ALA A 90 -34.58 -19.38 -28.59
C ALA A 90 -34.15 -18.03 -28.02
N ASN A 91 -33.28 -18.05 -27.00
CA ASN A 91 -32.68 -16.86 -26.42
C ASN A 91 -31.72 -16.19 -27.38
N VAL A 92 -31.62 -14.87 -27.30
CA VAL A 92 -30.56 -14.03 -27.85
C VAL A 92 -29.92 -13.33 -26.68
N ASN A 93 -28.60 -13.45 -26.50
CA ASN A 93 -27.95 -12.87 -25.36
C ASN A 93 -28.07 -11.33 -25.34
N ASP A 94 -28.63 -10.82 -24.27
CA ASP A 94 -28.60 -9.42 -23.93
C ASP A 94 -27.33 -9.07 -23.14
N ASN A 95 -26.74 -7.92 -23.46
CA ASN A 95 -25.55 -7.49 -22.72
C ASN A 95 -25.96 -6.77 -21.42
N PRO A 96 -25.17 -6.93 -20.33
CA PRO A 96 -25.45 -6.25 -19.08
C PRO A 96 -25.48 -4.71 -19.23
N VAL A 97 -26.42 -4.09 -18.55
CA VAL A 97 -26.58 -2.63 -18.48
C VAL A 97 -26.12 -2.14 -17.11
N GLY A 98 -25.38 -1.02 -17.08
CA GLY A 98 -24.76 -0.47 -15.89
C GLY A 98 -23.35 -1.00 -15.63
N LEU A 99 -22.65 -0.37 -14.70
CA LEU A 99 -21.28 -0.73 -14.32
C LEU A 99 -21.18 -0.80 -12.80
N PRO A 100 -20.27 -1.61 -12.25
CA PRO A 100 -19.99 -1.57 -10.83
C PRO A 100 -19.44 -0.19 -10.45
N VAL A 101 -19.80 0.28 -9.25
CA VAL A 101 -19.32 1.55 -8.70
C VAL A 101 -18.41 1.26 -7.52
N ILE A 102 -17.20 1.82 -7.52
CA ILE A 102 -16.29 1.71 -6.39
C ILE A 102 -16.66 2.79 -5.36
N THR A 103 -16.88 2.37 -4.12
CA THR A 103 -17.17 3.22 -2.97
C THR A 103 -16.09 3.05 -1.90
N GLY A 104 -15.88 4.09 -1.08
CA GLY A 104 -14.85 4.13 -0.06
C GLY A 104 -13.91 5.32 -0.26
N THR A 105 -12.94 5.49 0.66
CA THR A 105 -11.92 6.53 0.57
C THR A 105 -10.71 5.98 -0.18
N VAL A 106 -10.27 6.68 -1.23
CA VAL A 106 -9.13 6.27 -2.06
C VAL A 106 -7.82 6.74 -1.40
N THR A 107 -7.54 6.17 -0.25
CA THR A 107 -6.36 6.45 0.58
C THR A 107 -5.81 5.10 1.04
N GLU A 108 -4.52 4.97 1.16
CA GLU A 108 -3.85 3.79 1.69
C GLU A 108 -4.50 3.33 3.01
N ASP A 109 -4.41 2.04 3.30
CA ASP A 109 -5.03 1.34 4.44
C ASP A 109 -6.56 1.38 4.48
N GLN A 110 -7.22 2.09 3.55
CA GLN A 110 -8.67 2.12 3.47
C GLN A 110 -9.20 1.00 2.57
N THR A 111 -10.40 0.54 2.91
CA THR A 111 -11.08 -0.52 2.16
C THR A 111 -12.05 0.08 1.15
N LEU A 112 -11.89 -0.30 -0.10
CA LEU A 112 -12.84 -0.03 -1.18
C LEU A 112 -13.86 -1.15 -1.29
N THR A 113 -15.08 -0.81 -1.72
CA THR A 113 -16.18 -1.75 -1.94
C THR A 113 -16.72 -1.60 -3.36
N ALA A 114 -16.94 -2.72 -4.03
CA ALA A 114 -17.60 -2.79 -5.33
C ALA A 114 -19.12 -2.84 -5.10
N ASP A 115 -19.81 -1.75 -5.41
CA ASP A 115 -21.27 -1.70 -5.45
C ASP A 115 -21.75 -2.14 -6.84
N THR A 116 -22.50 -3.24 -6.88
CA THR A 116 -23.05 -3.85 -8.08
C THR A 116 -24.56 -3.62 -8.25
N SER A 117 -25.17 -2.83 -7.38
CA SER A 117 -26.61 -2.59 -7.36
C SER A 117 -27.16 -1.92 -8.62
N GLY A 118 -26.31 -1.26 -9.39
CA GLY A 118 -26.63 -0.60 -10.66
C GLY A 118 -26.52 -1.49 -11.89
N ILE A 119 -26.15 -2.77 -11.74
CA ILE A 119 -26.04 -3.71 -12.86
C ILE A 119 -27.40 -4.41 -13.06
N SER A 120 -27.88 -4.43 -14.29
CA SER A 120 -29.05 -5.21 -14.71
C SER A 120 -28.74 -5.96 -16.00
N ASP A 121 -29.49 -7.02 -16.23
CA ASP A 121 -29.36 -7.89 -17.38
C ASP A 121 -30.75 -8.50 -17.66
N ASP A 122 -31.24 -8.38 -18.90
CA ASP A 122 -32.56 -8.87 -19.26
C ASP A 122 -32.57 -10.43 -19.29
N ASP A 123 -31.42 -11.05 -19.58
CA ASP A 123 -31.20 -12.50 -19.43
C ASP A 123 -31.05 -12.95 -17.97
N GLY A 124 -31.09 -12.03 -17.02
CA GLY A 124 -31.02 -12.26 -15.59
C GLY A 124 -29.60 -12.29 -15.02
N LEU A 125 -29.48 -11.88 -13.77
CA LEU A 125 -28.20 -11.82 -13.08
C LEU A 125 -27.89 -13.13 -12.34
N GLY A 126 -26.69 -13.66 -12.53
CA GLY A 126 -26.13 -14.73 -11.72
C GLY A 126 -25.34 -14.23 -10.51
N ALA A 127 -24.65 -15.14 -9.84
CA ALA A 127 -23.77 -14.80 -8.73
C ALA A 127 -22.53 -14.05 -9.23
N PHE A 128 -22.23 -12.89 -8.62
CA PHE A 128 -21.09 -12.07 -8.99
C PHE A 128 -19.78 -12.66 -8.48
N SER A 129 -18.75 -12.58 -9.33
CA SER A 129 -17.34 -12.79 -9.00
C SER A 129 -16.59 -11.49 -9.27
N TYR A 130 -15.54 -11.22 -8.49
CA TYR A 130 -14.83 -9.96 -8.53
C TYR A 130 -13.36 -10.19 -8.87
N GLN A 131 -12.73 -9.22 -9.52
CA GLN A 131 -11.30 -9.13 -9.70
C GLN A 131 -10.90 -7.66 -9.69
N TRP A 132 -10.08 -7.27 -8.71
CA TRP A 132 -9.54 -5.92 -8.64
C TRP A 132 -8.32 -5.77 -9.54
N LEU A 133 -8.17 -4.58 -10.10
CA LEU A 133 -7.09 -4.21 -11.01
C LEU A 133 -6.44 -2.92 -10.52
N ARG A 134 -5.12 -2.84 -10.68
CA ARG A 134 -4.29 -1.66 -10.45
C ARG A 134 -3.77 -1.17 -11.81
N ASP A 135 -4.05 0.07 -12.20
CA ASP A 135 -3.72 0.65 -13.50
C ASP A 135 -4.09 -0.27 -14.68
N GLY A 136 -5.21 -1.01 -14.55
CA GLY A 136 -5.69 -1.98 -15.54
C GLY A 136 -5.04 -3.36 -15.46
N ALA A 137 -4.03 -3.57 -14.62
CA ALA A 137 -3.40 -4.88 -14.40
C ALA A 137 -4.08 -5.63 -13.23
N VAL A 138 -4.24 -6.95 -13.37
CA VAL A 138 -4.85 -7.81 -12.36
C VAL A 138 -4.03 -7.82 -11.07
N ILE A 139 -4.69 -7.57 -9.93
CA ILE A 139 -4.11 -7.75 -8.61
C ILE A 139 -4.36 -9.21 -8.18
N ALA A 140 -3.30 -9.99 -8.09
CA ALA A 140 -3.40 -11.42 -7.79
C ALA A 140 -4.07 -11.67 -6.43
N GLY A 141 -5.11 -12.51 -6.40
CA GLY A 141 -5.85 -12.86 -5.19
C GLY A 141 -6.88 -11.84 -4.71
N ALA A 142 -6.98 -10.66 -5.33
CA ALA A 142 -7.96 -9.63 -5.00
C ALA A 142 -9.33 -9.96 -5.65
N THR A 143 -10.03 -10.95 -5.10
CA THR A 143 -11.26 -11.53 -5.69
C THR A 143 -12.50 -11.36 -4.81
N ASN A 144 -12.42 -10.59 -3.74
CA ASN A 144 -13.58 -10.27 -2.90
C ASN A 144 -14.31 -9.02 -3.41
N SER A 145 -15.55 -8.82 -2.96
CA SER A 145 -16.31 -7.60 -3.22
C SER A 145 -15.69 -6.35 -2.59
N THR A 146 -14.70 -6.52 -1.71
CA THR A 146 -13.94 -5.45 -1.07
C THR A 146 -12.45 -5.65 -1.33
N TYR A 147 -11.69 -4.55 -1.35
CA TYR A 147 -10.24 -4.53 -1.49
C TYR A 147 -9.66 -3.47 -0.56
N THR A 148 -8.67 -3.84 0.25
CA THR A 148 -7.93 -2.89 1.09
C THR A 148 -6.70 -2.43 0.33
N LEU A 149 -6.57 -1.12 0.20
CA LEU A 149 -5.43 -0.47 -0.44
C LEU A 149 -4.19 -0.60 0.45
N GLY A 150 -3.03 -0.79 -0.13
CA GLY A 150 -1.75 -0.80 0.57
C GLY A 150 -0.70 -0.02 -0.24
N ASP A 151 0.55 0.03 0.28
CA ASP A 151 1.70 0.78 -0.28
C ASP A 151 1.85 0.60 -1.79
N ALA A 152 1.68 -0.62 -2.29
CA ALA A 152 1.79 -0.89 -3.72
C ALA A 152 0.71 -0.21 -4.57
N ASP A 153 -0.39 0.26 -3.95
CA ASP A 153 -1.47 0.97 -4.63
C ASP A 153 -1.24 2.48 -4.67
N VAL A 154 -0.37 3.01 -3.82
CA VAL A 154 -0.10 4.45 -3.71
C VAL A 154 0.29 5.05 -5.07
N GLY A 155 -0.36 6.15 -5.41
CA GLY A 155 -0.17 6.85 -6.70
C GLY A 155 -0.81 6.16 -7.91
N THR A 156 -1.38 4.95 -7.77
CA THR A 156 -2.04 4.20 -8.85
C THR A 156 -3.57 4.36 -8.81
N GLN A 157 -4.25 3.95 -9.87
CA GLN A 157 -5.71 3.96 -9.98
C GLN A 157 -6.24 2.52 -9.94
N ASN A 158 -7.29 2.29 -9.15
CA ASN A 158 -7.89 0.97 -9.02
C ASN A 158 -9.22 0.88 -9.78
N SER A 159 -9.51 -0.29 -10.32
CA SER A 159 -10.80 -0.64 -10.89
C SER A 159 -11.19 -2.06 -10.49
N VAL A 160 -12.46 -2.42 -10.64
CA VAL A 160 -12.96 -3.76 -10.36
C VAL A 160 -13.69 -4.32 -11.58
N GLN A 161 -13.30 -5.49 -12.02
CA GLN A 161 -14.04 -6.30 -12.97
C GLN A 161 -14.99 -7.20 -12.21
N VAL A 162 -16.25 -7.21 -12.62
CA VAL A 162 -17.31 -8.08 -12.12
C VAL A 162 -17.71 -9.03 -13.23
N THR A 163 -17.76 -10.31 -12.95
CA THR A 163 -18.18 -11.35 -13.88
C THR A 163 -19.30 -12.19 -13.26
N TYR A 164 -20.19 -12.69 -14.08
CA TYR A 164 -21.25 -13.62 -13.69
C TYR A 164 -21.64 -14.48 -14.88
N THR A 165 -22.47 -15.46 -14.65
CA THR A 165 -23.15 -16.21 -15.71
C THR A 165 -24.65 -15.93 -15.58
N ASP A 166 -25.29 -15.50 -16.67
CA ASP A 166 -26.71 -15.18 -16.70
C ASP A 166 -27.59 -16.42 -16.53
N ALA A 167 -28.91 -16.25 -16.55
CA ALA A 167 -29.84 -17.37 -16.40
C ALA A 167 -29.90 -18.24 -17.67
N HIS A 168 -29.39 -17.81 -18.81
CA HIS A 168 -29.29 -18.53 -20.07
C HIS A 168 -27.89 -19.09 -20.35
N SER A 169 -27.00 -19.09 -19.32
CA SER A 169 -25.66 -19.69 -19.33
C SER A 169 -24.62 -18.95 -20.16
N THR A 170 -24.81 -17.65 -20.43
CA THR A 170 -23.79 -16.80 -21.02
C THR A 170 -22.91 -16.21 -19.93
N ALA A 171 -21.60 -16.11 -20.19
CA ALA A 171 -20.64 -15.50 -19.27
C ALA A 171 -20.51 -14.01 -19.57
N GLU A 172 -20.87 -13.20 -18.59
CA GLU A 172 -20.89 -11.76 -18.70
C GLU A 172 -19.78 -11.09 -17.88
N SER A 173 -19.35 -9.89 -18.31
CA SER A 173 -18.28 -9.13 -17.66
C SER A 173 -18.47 -7.63 -17.83
N VAL A 174 -18.39 -6.91 -16.72
CA VAL A 174 -18.40 -5.44 -16.68
C VAL A 174 -17.28 -4.94 -15.79
N THR A 175 -16.69 -3.79 -16.12
CA THR A 175 -15.58 -3.20 -15.36
C THR A 175 -15.93 -1.77 -14.94
N SER A 176 -15.64 -1.42 -13.69
CA SER A 176 -15.87 -0.07 -13.15
C SER A 176 -15.01 0.99 -13.85
N ALA A 177 -15.38 2.24 -13.69
CA ALA A 177 -14.41 3.33 -13.87
C ALA A 177 -13.23 3.18 -12.90
N GLN A 178 -12.08 3.72 -13.28
CA GLN A 178 -10.93 3.82 -12.38
C GLN A 178 -11.19 4.86 -11.28
N THR A 179 -10.62 4.61 -10.09
CA THR A 179 -10.61 5.58 -9.00
C THR A 179 -9.70 6.78 -9.33
N ALA A 180 -9.67 7.79 -8.46
CA ALA A 180 -8.52 8.69 -8.39
C ALA A 180 -7.26 7.90 -7.99
N ALA A 181 -6.08 8.52 -8.14
CA ALA A 181 -4.85 7.94 -7.61
C ALA A 181 -4.94 7.79 -6.07
N VAL A 182 -4.45 6.67 -5.57
CA VAL A 182 -4.44 6.39 -4.12
C VAL A 182 -3.52 7.39 -3.42
N VAL A 183 -4.02 7.98 -2.35
CA VAL A 183 -3.26 8.91 -1.52
C VAL A 183 -2.44 8.13 -0.49
N ASN A 184 -1.17 8.49 -0.34
CA ASN A 184 -0.28 7.92 0.68
C ASN A 184 -0.73 8.27 2.10
N VAL A 185 -0.52 7.35 3.03
CA VAL A 185 -0.54 7.57 4.48
C VAL A 185 0.86 7.26 4.99
N ASN A 186 1.48 8.21 5.68
CA ASN A 186 2.84 8.00 6.15
C ASN A 186 2.95 6.81 7.12
N ASP A 187 3.79 5.86 6.77
CA ASP A 187 4.23 4.79 7.65
C ASP A 187 5.48 5.21 8.42
N ASN A 188 5.53 4.84 9.70
CA ASN A 188 6.70 5.15 10.51
C ASN A 188 7.80 4.11 10.31
N PRO A 189 9.09 4.51 10.34
CA PRO A 189 10.18 3.58 10.22
C PRO A 189 10.16 2.49 11.29
N VAL A 190 10.48 1.27 10.90
CA VAL A 190 10.62 0.10 11.76
C VAL A 190 12.10 -0.23 11.92
N GLY A 191 12.51 -0.55 13.16
CA GLY A 191 13.91 -0.80 13.51
C GLY A 191 14.62 0.45 14.01
N LEU A 192 15.80 0.26 14.58
CA LEU A 192 16.65 1.32 15.13
C LEU A 192 18.08 1.13 14.62
N PRO A 193 18.87 2.21 14.49
CA PRO A 193 20.28 2.07 14.21
C PRO A 193 21.00 1.37 15.37
N VAL A 194 21.98 0.54 15.06
CA VAL A 194 22.78 -0.17 16.03
C VAL A 194 24.19 0.38 16.01
N ILE A 195 24.71 0.76 17.20
CA ILE A 195 26.09 1.21 17.33
C ILE A 195 27.00 -0.02 17.46
N THR A 196 28.00 -0.11 16.60
CA THR A 196 29.02 -1.15 16.59
C THR A 196 30.39 -0.56 16.81
N GLY A 197 31.31 -1.34 17.37
CA GLY A 197 32.66 -0.91 17.72
C GLY A 197 32.95 -1.10 19.21
N THR A 198 34.19 -0.78 19.63
CA THR A 198 34.59 -0.84 21.05
C THR A 198 34.30 0.52 21.70
N VAL A 199 33.56 0.52 22.81
CA VAL A 199 33.17 1.72 23.53
C VAL A 199 34.31 2.13 24.49
N SER A 200 35.40 2.58 23.92
CA SER A 200 36.60 3.04 24.62
C SER A 200 37.16 4.23 23.88
N GLU A 201 37.78 5.15 24.59
CA GLU A 201 38.48 6.29 24.02
C GLU A 201 39.38 5.89 22.87
N ASP A 202 39.63 6.80 21.93
CA ASP A 202 40.36 6.61 20.67
C ASP A 202 39.81 5.57 19.70
N GLN A 203 38.72 4.88 20.05
CA GLN A 203 38.08 3.90 19.17
C GLN A 203 36.99 4.56 18.36
N THR A 204 36.78 4.03 17.15
CA THR A 204 35.73 4.50 16.24
C THR A 204 34.50 3.62 16.35
N LEU A 205 33.36 4.26 16.62
CA LEU A 205 32.04 3.66 16.56
C LEU A 205 31.44 3.81 15.16
N THR A 206 30.63 2.86 14.75
CA THR A 206 29.89 2.87 13.47
C THR A 206 28.40 2.73 13.73
N ALA A 207 27.60 3.52 13.05
CA ALA A 207 26.14 3.40 13.03
C ALA A 207 25.74 2.40 11.94
N ASP A 208 25.29 1.22 12.34
CA ASP A 208 24.68 0.24 11.45
C ASP A 208 23.19 0.54 11.29
N THR A 209 22.78 0.84 10.08
CA THR A 209 21.38 1.18 9.71
C THR A 209 20.69 0.05 8.95
N SER A 210 21.33 -1.11 8.79
CA SER A 210 20.82 -2.22 7.98
C SER A 210 19.49 -2.82 8.50
N GLY A 211 19.17 -2.59 9.77
CA GLY A 211 17.93 -3.04 10.39
C GLY A 211 16.76 -2.05 10.31
N ILE A 212 16.94 -0.90 9.66
CA ILE A 212 15.88 0.10 9.49
C ILE A 212 15.11 -0.23 8.20
N THR A 213 13.80 -0.32 8.30
CA THR A 213 12.87 -0.45 7.15
C THR A 213 11.77 0.59 7.25
N ASP A 214 11.19 0.92 6.11
CA ASP A 214 10.11 1.88 5.98
C ASP A 214 9.28 1.48 4.76
N ASP A 215 7.96 1.33 4.92
CA ASP A 215 7.08 0.92 3.84
C ASP A 215 6.91 2.05 2.80
N ASP A 216 7.03 3.32 3.24
CA ASP A 216 7.12 4.50 2.35
C ASP A 216 8.48 4.62 1.64
N GLY A 217 9.43 3.72 1.93
CA GLY A 217 10.74 3.66 1.32
C GLY A 217 11.81 4.48 2.04
N LEU A 218 13.04 4.00 1.99
CA LEU A 218 14.18 4.65 2.63
C LEU A 218 14.85 5.65 1.69
N GLY A 219 15.06 6.85 2.21
CA GLY A 219 15.93 7.85 1.58
C GLY A 219 17.40 7.75 2.01
N ALA A 220 18.21 8.72 1.61
CA ALA A 220 19.60 8.81 2.05
C ALA A 220 19.69 9.18 3.53
N PHE A 221 20.44 8.40 4.29
CA PHE A 221 20.62 8.63 5.72
C PHE A 221 21.56 9.81 6.02
N SER A 222 21.16 10.60 7.02
CA SER A 222 21.98 11.61 7.70
C SER A 222 22.14 11.21 9.15
N TYR A 223 23.27 11.55 9.75
CA TYR A 223 23.63 11.10 11.09
C TYR A 223 23.87 12.29 11.99
N GLN A 224 23.59 12.13 13.28
CA GLN A 224 23.97 13.04 14.34
C GLN A 224 24.27 12.23 15.60
N TRP A 225 25.54 12.26 16.05
CA TRP A 225 25.92 11.61 17.28
C TRP A 225 25.59 12.47 18.50
N LEU A 226 25.24 11.80 19.60
CA LEU A 226 24.82 12.42 20.85
C LEU A 226 25.65 11.83 22.02
N ARG A 227 26.00 12.69 22.95
CA ARG A 227 26.64 12.34 24.24
C ARG A 227 25.64 12.59 25.35
N ASP A 228 25.30 11.58 26.15
CA ASP A 228 24.25 11.64 27.18
C ASP A 228 22.93 12.29 26.68
N GLY A 229 22.59 12.05 25.41
CA GLY A 229 21.42 12.62 24.76
C GLY A 229 21.59 14.04 24.22
N ALA A 230 22.74 14.72 24.45
CA ALA A 230 23.05 16.03 23.91
C ALA A 230 23.82 15.92 22.58
N VAL A 231 23.50 16.80 21.63
CA VAL A 231 24.14 16.82 20.30
C VAL A 231 25.65 17.08 20.40
N ILE A 232 26.45 16.24 19.75
CA ILE A 232 27.88 16.48 19.56
C ILE A 232 28.04 17.29 18.27
N ALA A 233 28.47 18.54 18.40
CA ALA A 233 28.58 19.46 17.28
C ALA A 233 29.55 18.92 16.21
N GLY A 234 29.10 18.87 14.93
CA GLY A 234 29.89 18.39 13.81
C GLY A 234 30.05 16.87 13.67
N ALA A 235 29.53 16.07 14.60
CA ALA A 235 29.55 14.61 14.53
C ALA A 235 28.39 14.10 13.65
N THR A 236 28.54 14.25 12.33
CA THR A 236 27.47 13.99 11.34
C THR A 236 27.80 12.87 10.33
N ASN A 237 28.89 12.15 10.54
CA ASN A 237 29.25 11.00 9.69
C ASN A 237 28.61 9.71 10.22
N SER A 238 28.57 8.66 9.40
CA SER A 238 28.15 7.32 9.82
C SER A 238 29.08 6.70 10.87
N THR A 239 30.24 7.30 11.11
CA THR A 239 31.22 6.89 12.13
C THR A 239 31.54 8.05 13.05
N TYR A 240 31.89 7.74 14.30
CA TYR A 240 32.32 8.71 15.29
C TYR A 240 33.51 8.14 16.08
N THR A 241 34.61 8.90 16.18
CA THR A 241 35.75 8.53 17.00
C THR A 241 35.61 9.16 18.37
N LEU A 242 35.67 8.32 19.38
CA LEU A 242 35.59 8.75 20.78
C LEU A 242 36.86 9.47 21.21
N GLY A 243 36.73 10.47 22.03
CA GLY A 243 37.86 11.22 22.64
C GLY A 243 37.62 11.44 24.13
N ASP A 244 38.56 12.11 24.79
CA ASP A 244 38.58 12.39 26.25
C ASP A 244 37.24 12.97 26.74
N ALA A 245 36.63 13.86 25.98
CA ALA A 245 35.34 14.44 26.34
C ALA A 245 34.18 13.44 26.41
N ASP A 246 34.35 12.25 25.83
CA ASP A 246 33.35 11.19 25.83
C ASP A 246 33.52 10.25 27.01
N VAL A 247 34.68 10.23 27.65
CA VAL A 247 34.99 9.31 28.77
C VAL A 247 33.95 9.40 29.88
N GLY A 248 33.45 8.26 30.30
CA GLY A 248 32.43 8.14 31.33
C GLY A 248 30.99 8.47 30.88
N THR A 249 30.80 8.93 29.63
CA THR A 249 29.47 9.25 29.07
C THR A 249 28.92 8.13 28.20
N GLN A 250 27.64 8.19 27.87
CA GLN A 250 26.95 7.24 26.96
C GLN A 250 26.72 7.89 25.61
N ILE A 251 26.98 7.15 24.54
CA ILE A 251 26.87 7.62 23.18
C ILE A 251 25.64 7.03 22.51
N SER A 252 24.91 7.84 21.75
CA SER A 252 23.85 7.39 20.85
C SER A 252 23.96 8.10 19.50
N VAL A 253 23.27 7.57 18.49
CA VAL A 253 23.22 8.18 17.16
C VAL A 253 21.78 8.36 16.72
N GLN A 254 21.41 9.55 16.32
CA GLN A 254 20.18 9.84 15.62
C GLN A 254 20.44 9.72 14.11
N VAL A 255 19.57 8.98 13.43
CA VAL A 255 19.56 8.83 11.99
C VAL A 255 18.28 9.48 11.46
N THR A 256 18.42 10.34 10.46
CA THR A 256 17.30 11.00 9.79
C THR A 256 17.39 10.75 8.29
N TYR A 257 16.25 10.72 7.63
CA TYR A 257 16.13 10.63 6.18
C TYR A 257 14.80 11.25 5.74
N THR A 258 14.60 11.37 4.45
CA THR A 258 13.31 11.70 3.84
C THR A 258 12.90 10.49 3.03
N ASP A 259 11.70 9.97 3.25
CA ASP A 259 11.16 8.81 2.55
C ASP A 259 10.86 9.11 1.07
N ALA A 260 10.34 8.15 0.32
CA ALA A 260 10.01 8.32 -1.09
C ALA A 260 8.75 9.17 -1.31
N HIS A 261 7.94 9.39 -0.27
CA HIS A 261 6.75 10.24 -0.29
C HIS A 261 6.97 11.63 0.34
N SER A 262 8.25 11.98 0.59
CA SER A 262 8.69 13.31 1.06
C SER A 262 8.39 13.61 2.52
N THR A 263 8.18 12.59 3.38
CA THR A 263 8.12 12.76 4.82
C THR A 263 9.52 12.69 5.43
N ALA A 264 9.77 13.53 6.43
CA ALA A 264 11.04 13.53 7.16
C ALA A 264 10.94 12.59 8.36
N GLU A 265 11.77 11.56 8.35
CA GLU A 265 11.80 10.49 9.36
C GLU A 265 13.03 10.59 10.26
N SER A 266 12.91 10.06 11.49
CA SER A 266 13.96 10.08 12.48
C SER A 266 13.89 8.92 13.44
N VAL A 267 15.00 8.22 13.61
CA VAL A 267 15.16 7.13 14.59
C VAL A 267 16.46 7.31 15.36
N THR A 268 16.47 6.91 16.64
CA THR A 268 17.66 7.06 17.51
C THR A 268 18.03 5.70 18.11
N SER A 269 19.32 5.38 18.12
CA SER A 269 19.85 4.16 18.70
C SER A 269 19.64 4.08 20.22
N ALA A 270 19.74 2.88 20.77
CA ALA A 270 20.04 2.73 22.20
C ALA A 270 21.36 3.43 22.52
N GLN A 271 21.51 3.87 23.78
CA GLN A 271 22.77 4.38 24.29
C GLN A 271 23.75 3.21 24.49
N THR A 272 25.05 3.49 24.31
CA THR A 272 26.13 2.56 24.62
C THR A 272 26.30 2.39 26.14
N ALA A 273 27.18 1.49 26.56
CA ALA A 273 27.79 1.59 27.87
C ALA A 273 28.58 2.91 27.99
N ALA A 274 28.96 3.30 29.21
CA ALA A 274 29.86 4.46 29.41
C ALA A 274 31.20 4.19 28.71
N VAL A 275 31.74 5.22 28.06
CA VAL A 275 33.02 5.14 27.36
C VAL A 275 34.13 4.87 28.37
N ALA A 276 34.91 3.82 28.12
CA ALA A 276 36.05 3.48 28.94
C ALA A 276 37.23 4.42 28.62
N ASN A 277 37.92 4.85 29.68
CA ASN A 277 39.16 5.63 29.55
C ASN A 277 40.29 4.77 29.00
N VAL A 278 41.16 5.36 28.20
CA VAL A 278 42.47 4.80 27.82
C VAL A 278 43.50 5.81 28.33
N ASN A 279 44.44 5.35 29.14
CA ASN A 279 45.43 6.23 29.76
C ASN A 279 46.31 6.93 28.68
N ASP A 280 46.30 8.22 28.68
CA ASP A 280 47.21 9.04 27.91
C ASP A 280 48.52 9.31 28.69
N ASN A 281 49.61 9.47 27.97
CA ASN A 281 50.88 9.81 28.61
C ASN A 281 51.06 11.33 28.76
N PRO A 282 51.55 11.82 29.90
CA PRO A 282 51.73 13.25 30.06
C PRO A 282 52.69 13.83 29.02
N VAL A 283 52.38 15.04 28.56
CA VAL A 283 53.16 15.81 27.60
C VAL A 283 53.82 17.00 28.30
N GLY A 284 55.04 17.34 27.87
CA GLY A 284 55.85 18.39 28.48
C GLY A 284 56.84 17.88 29.48
N LEU A 285 57.72 18.72 29.97
CA LEU A 285 58.74 18.41 30.93
C LEU A 285 58.78 19.51 32.01
N PRO A 286 59.11 19.14 33.26
CA PRO A 286 59.37 20.18 34.26
C PRO A 286 60.58 21.02 33.89
N VAL A 287 60.51 22.32 34.16
CA VAL A 287 61.59 23.26 33.91
C VAL A 287 62.15 23.77 35.25
N ILE A 288 63.48 23.65 35.43
CA ILE A 288 64.12 24.23 36.59
C ILE A 288 64.31 25.73 36.34
N THR A 289 63.80 26.56 37.27
CA THR A 289 63.92 28.00 37.25
C THR A 289 64.63 28.48 38.51
N GLY A 290 65.27 29.70 38.42
CA GLY A 290 66.06 30.24 39.49
C GLY A 290 67.52 30.46 39.08
N THR A 291 68.32 30.97 39.99
CA THR A 291 69.75 31.16 39.77
C THR A 291 70.55 30.00 40.32
N VAL A 292 71.32 29.35 39.47
CA VAL A 292 72.18 28.19 39.86
C VAL A 292 73.48 28.69 40.57
N THR A 293 73.29 29.20 41.77
CA THR A 293 74.39 29.65 42.65
C THR A 293 74.15 29.10 44.06
N GLU A 294 75.19 28.83 44.80
CA GLU A 294 75.09 28.42 46.18
C GLU A 294 74.17 29.35 46.99
N ASP A 295 73.45 28.82 47.96
CA ASP A 295 72.45 29.48 48.81
C ASP A 295 71.22 30.05 48.06
N GLN A 296 71.09 29.81 46.74
CA GLN A 296 69.89 30.22 45.97
C GLN A 296 68.91 29.06 45.85
N THR A 297 67.63 29.41 45.76
CA THR A 297 66.54 28.42 45.63
C THR A 297 66.17 28.25 44.16
N LEU A 298 66.17 27.01 43.71
CA LEU A 298 65.64 26.57 42.46
C LEU A 298 64.20 26.15 42.65
N THR A 299 63.38 26.34 41.63
CA THR A 299 61.95 25.91 41.57
C THR A 299 61.75 25.00 40.39
N ALA A 300 61.08 23.87 40.62
CA ALA A 300 60.59 23.02 39.55
C ALA A 300 59.24 23.58 39.02
N ASP A 301 59.29 24.24 37.87
CA ASP A 301 58.09 24.74 37.18
C ASP A 301 57.48 23.59 36.37
N THR A 302 56.26 23.20 36.74
CA THR A 302 55.47 22.13 36.11
C THR A 302 54.34 22.70 35.25
N SER A 303 54.27 24.02 35.04
CA SER A 303 53.18 24.65 34.29
C SER A 303 53.11 24.25 32.80
N GLY A 304 54.22 23.74 32.28
CA GLY A 304 54.30 23.23 30.90
C GLY A 304 53.92 21.75 30.75
N ILE A 305 53.50 21.03 31.82
CA ILE A 305 53.06 19.66 31.74
C ILE A 305 51.56 19.63 31.60
N SER A 306 51.08 18.87 30.64
CA SER A 306 49.67 18.57 30.45
C SER A 306 49.45 17.04 30.33
N ASP A 307 48.25 16.62 30.63
CA ASP A 307 47.84 15.22 30.56
C ASP A 307 46.34 15.24 30.23
N ASP A 308 45.91 14.55 29.16
CA ASP A 308 44.52 14.56 28.71
C ASP A 308 43.62 13.87 29.71
N ASP A 309 44.14 12.89 30.49
CA ASP A 309 43.47 12.29 31.63
C ASP A 309 43.36 13.19 32.87
N GLY A 310 44.02 14.35 32.81
CA GLY A 310 44.07 15.33 33.88
C GLY A 310 45.26 15.11 34.84
N LEU A 311 45.82 16.21 35.30
CA LEU A 311 46.96 16.22 36.19
C LEU A 311 46.53 16.01 37.64
N GLY A 312 47.15 15.02 38.28
CA GLY A 312 47.11 14.87 39.72
C GLY A 312 48.08 15.78 40.47
N ALA A 313 48.25 15.56 41.77
CA ALA A 313 49.26 16.25 42.58
C ALA A 313 50.67 15.80 42.18
N PHE A 314 51.55 16.79 41.87
CA PHE A 314 52.94 16.47 41.58
C PHE A 314 53.70 16.05 42.82
N SER A 315 54.61 15.10 42.66
CA SER A 315 55.68 14.78 43.58
C SER A 315 57.01 15.06 42.94
N TYR A 316 57.99 15.50 43.71
CA TYR A 316 59.27 15.96 43.22
C TYR A 316 60.42 15.10 43.80
N GLN A 317 61.47 14.97 43.03
CA GLN A 317 62.75 14.45 43.46
C GLN A 317 63.88 15.17 42.73
N TRP A 318 64.71 15.87 43.45
CA TRP A 318 65.88 16.55 42.88
C TRP A 318 67.03 15.59 42.70
N LEU A 319 67.79 15.76 41.64
CA LEU A 319 68.94 14.96 41.26
C LEU A 319 70.17 15.86 41.11
N ARG A 320 71.32 15.32 41.49
CA ARG A 320 72.63 15.93 41.26
C ARG A 320 73.43 14.98 40.37
N ASP A 321 73.91 15.44 39.19
CA ASP A 321 74.58 14.59 38.19
C ASP A 321 73.83 13.26 37.91
N GLY A 322 72.50 13.32 37.86
CA GLY A 322 71.63 12.13 37.69
C GLY A 322 71.45 11.27 38.94
N ALA A 323 72.11 11.57 40.07
CA ALA A 323 71.93 10.85 41.34
C ALA A 323 70.91 11.52 42.25
N VAL A 324 70.07 10.75 42.93
CA VAL A 324 69.03 11.23 43.84
C VAL A 324 69.64 11.99 45.03
N ILE A 325 69.16 13.20 45.28
CA ILE A 325 69.48 13.97 46.49
C ILE A 325 68.50 13.54 47.58
N ALA A 326 68.99 12.85 48.59
CA ALA A 326 68.13 12.30 49.64
C ALA A 326 67.38 13.41 50.40
N GLY A 327 66.02 13.24 50.50
CA GLY A 327 65.13 14.19 51.19
C GLY A 327 64.77 15.45 50.41
N ALA A 328 65.31 15.64 49.20
CA ALA A 328 64.97 16.78 48.34
C ALA A 328 63.68 16.49 47.53
N THR A 329 62.51 16.54 48.19
CA THR A 329 61.21 16.14 47.66
C THR A 329 60.17 17.28 47.55
N ASN A 330 60.63 18.52 47.79
CA ASN A 330 59.76 19.70 47.64
C ASN A 330 59.80 20.25 46.20
N SER A 331 58.83 21.08 45.85
CA SER A 331 58.80 21.79 44.53
C SER A 331 59.97 22.79 44.40
N THR A 332 60.66 23.09 45.50
CA THR A 332 61.85 23.95 45.55
C THR A 332 63.03 23.20 46.15
N TYR A 333 64.23 23.56 45.71
CA TYR A 333 65.48 23.04 46.22
C TYR A 333 66.50 24.22 46.41
N THR A 334 67.11 24.29 47.60
CA THR A 334 68.17 25.27 47.84
C THR A 334 69.49 24.62 47.52
N VAL A 335 70.25 25.26 46.65
CA VAL A 335 71.60 24.86 46.23
C VAL A 335 72.56 24.99 47.41
N GLY A 336 73.27 23.95 47.78
CA GLY A 336 74.28 24.00 48.89
C GLY A 336 75.69 23.73 48.40
N ASP A 337 76.67 23.75 49.34
CA ASP A 337 78.11 23.55 49.06
C ASP A 337 78.35 22.25 48.23
N ALA A 338 77.60 21.21 48.49
CA ALA A 338 77.77 19.92 47.80
C ALA A 338 77.34 19.95 46.31
N ASP A 339 76.64 21.01 45.86
CA ASP A 339 76.18 21.19 44.50
C ASP A 339 77.16 22.06 43.68
N VAL A 340 78.14 22.67 44.27
CA VAL A 340 79.09 23.52 43.59
C VAL A 340 80.02 22.77 42.67
N GLY A 341 79.92 23.06 41.34
CA GLY A 341 80.68 22.40 40.30
C GLY A 341 80.06 21.11 39.73
N THR A 342 78.81 20.90 40.05
CA THR A 342 78.04 19.69 39.56
C THR A 342 76.88 20.12 38.60
#